data_7d612c14516cc2f5f98c001ac9324cbf
#
_entry.id   7d612c14516cc2f5f98c001ac9324cbf
#
_cell.length_a   1.000
_cell.length_b   1.000
_cell.length_c   1.000
_cell.angle_alpha   90.00
_cell.angle_beta   90.00
_cell.angle_gamma   90.00
#
_symmetry.space_group_name_H-M   'P 1'
#
loop_
_entity.id
_entity.type
_entity.pdbx_description
1 polymer ?
#
loop_
_entity_poly.entity_id
_entity_poly.type
_entity_poly.pdbx_seq_one_letter_code
_entity_poly.pdbx_strand_id
1 'polypeptide(L)'
;PRFILTLLARRIKATHIAKVARVIADNNLNIDNIVRLSGRVSLMRSEAKTKACVEFSLKGELRDSAAFRAELMNVCGELDIDIAVQEDGLFRRNRRLICFDMDSTLISTEVIDELARLNGVGDQVSAVTERAMLGELDFKTSLRQRVALLEGLPESSLKQVADNLPLMEGVEHLFAVLKQL
;
A
#
# COMPACT_ATOMS: atom_id res chain seq x y z
N PRO A 1 9.52 24.63 1.97
CA PRO A 1 9.18 23.23 2.29
C PRO A 1 9.96 22.27 1.41
N ARG A 2 10.24 21.08 1.92
CA ARG A 2 10.86 19.97 1.19
C ARG A 2 9.91 18.78 1.25
N PHE A 3 9.85 18.03 0.17
CA PHE A 3 9.03 16.82 0.06
C PHE A 3 9.86 15.68 -0.52
N ILE A 4 9.47 14.49 -0.19
CA ILE A 4 9.96 13.27 -0.81
C ILE A 4 8.81 12.62 -1.54
N LEU A 5 9.01 12.36 -2.82
CA LEU A 5 8.11 11.57 -3.65
C LEU A 5 8.78 10.23 -3.93
N THR A 6 8.12 9.16 -3.57
CA THR A 6 8.56 7.79 -3.84
C THR A 6 7.70 7.19 -4.93
N LEU A 7 8.32 6.75 -6.01
CA LEU A 7 7.68 6.08 -7.14
C LEU A 7 8.04 4.61 -7.12
N LEU A 8 7.01 3.76 -7.14
CA LEU A 8 7.11 2.31 -7.21
C LEU A 8 6.47 1.80 -8.50
N ALA A 9 7.12 0.87 -9.16
CA ALA A 9 6.58 0.17 -10.33
C ALA A 9 7.25 -1.18 -10.49
N ARG A 10 6.64 -2.09 -11.22
CA ARG A 10 7.32 -3.32 -11.63
C ARG A 10 8.57 -3.01 -12.46
N ARG A 11 8.49 -2.02 -13.36
CA ARG A 11 9.60 -1.47 -14.14
C ARG A 11 9.43 0.03 -14.29
N ILE A 12 10.43 0.81 -13.93
CA ILE A 12 10.42 2.25 -14.14
C ILE A 12 10.96 2.54 -15.54
N LYS A 13 10.13 3.18 -16.37
CA LYS A 13 10.44 3.65 -17.70
C LYS A 13 10.71 5.15 -17.69
N ALA A 14 11.39 5.67 -18.70
CA ALA A 14 11.59 7.11 -18.86
C ALA A 14 10.27 7.89 -18.94
N THR A 15 9.24 7.29 -19.53
CA THR A 15 7.89 7.87 -19.61
C THR A 15 7.26 8.09 -18.23
N HIS A 16 7.47 7.19 -17.27
CA HIS A 16 7.00 7.35 -15.89
C HIS A 16 7.65 8.56 -15.23
N ILE A 17 8.99 8.67 -15.35
CA ILE A 17 9.75 9.80 -14.81
C ILE A 17 9.33 11.11 -15.47
N ALA A 18 9.17 11.15 -16.79
CA ALA A 18 8.77 12.34 -17.52
C ALA A 18 7.39 12.85 -17.09
N LYS A 19 6.41 11.94 -16.94
CA LYS A 19 5.06 12.30 -16.52
C LYS A 19 5.00 12.81 -15.10
N VAL A 20 5.68 12.12 -14.18
CA VAL A 20 5.79 12.55 -12.77
C VAL A 20 6.53 13.89 -12.67
N ALA A 21 7.62 14.07 -13.40
CA ALA A 21 8.36 15.34 -13.42
C ALA A 21 7.51 16.50 -13.96
N ARG A 22 6.62 16.23 -14.92
CA ARG A 22 5.67 17.25 -15.43
C ARG A 22 4.71 17.68 -14.34
N VAL A 23 4.07 16.74 -13.63
CA VAL A 23 3.17 17.07 -12.52
C VAL A 23 3.90 17.86 -11.42
N ILE A 24 5.14 17.48 -11.09
CA ILE A 24 5.95 18.22 -10.12
C ILE A 24 6.16 19.67 -10.57
N ALA A 25 6.53 19.89 -11.83
CA ALA A 25 6.80 21.21 -12.36
C ALA A 25 5.53 22.08 -12.42
N ASP A 26 4.40 21.51 -12.85
CA ASP A 26 3.11 22.20 -12.97
C ASP A 26 2.58 22.65 -11.59
N ASN A 27 3.01 21.97 -10.51
CA ASN A 27 2.67 22.30 -9.12
C ASN A 27 3.73 23.17 -8.40
N ASN A 28 4.57 23.89 -9.16
CA ASN A 28 5.58 24.82 -8.62
C ASN A 28 6.62 24.16 -7.69
N LEU A 29 6.93 22.90 -7.94
CA LEU A 29 7.97 22.16 -7.25
C LEU A 29 9.15 21.93 -8.20
N ASN A 30 10.36 21.92 -7.62
CA ASN A 30 11.59 21.55 -8.31
C ASN A 30 12.13 20.23 -7.80
N ILE A 31 12.80 19.48 -8.65
CA ILE A 31 13.48 18.23 -8.29
C ILE A 31 14.93 18.56 -7.97
N ASP A 32 15.32 18.42 -6.70
CA ASP A 32 16.71 18.62 -6.26
C ASP A 32 17.56 17.37 -6.49
N ASN A 33 16.97 16.18 -6.36
CA ASN A 33 17.68 14.92 -6.52
C ASN A 33 16.75 13.78 -6.92
N ILE A 34 17.29 12.81 -7.63
CA ILE A 34 16.62 11.56 -7.99
C ILE A 34 17.52 10.39 -7.62
N VAL A 35 17.05 9.52 -6.74
CA VAL A 35 17.81 8.35 -6.27
C VAL A 35 17.04 7.07 -6.56
N ARG A 36 17.70 6.09 -7.15
CA ARG A 36 17.15 4.76 -7.27
C ARG A 36 17.40 3.98 -5.98
N LEU A 37 16.33 3.59 -5.29
CA LEU A 37 16.40 2.83 -4.05
C LEU A 37 16.45 1.31 -4.30
N SER A 38 15.87 0.84 -5.40
CA SER A 38 15.91 -0.57 -5.79
C SER A 38 17.22 -0.93 -6.52
N GLY A 39 17.63 -2.19 -6.43
CA GLY A 39 18.74 -2.71 -7.22
C GLY A 39 18.52 -2.53 -8.73
N ARG A 40 19.62 -2.64 -9.52
CA ARG A 40 19.52 -2.62 -10.98
C ARG A 40 18.89 -3.93 -11.46
N VAL A 41 17.81 -3.81 -12.21
CA VAL A 41 17.14 -4.96 -12.86
C VAL A 41 17.64 -5.05 -14.28
N SER A 42 18.07 -6.25 -14.69
CA SER A 42 18.45 -6.51 -16.07
C SER A 42 17.25 -6.30 -17.00
N LEU A 43 17.43 -5.55 -18.07
CA LEU A 43 16.39 -5.37 -19.11
C LEU A 43 16.05 -6.68 -19.84
N MET A 44 16.96 -7.67 -19.78
CA MET A 44 16.83 -8.97 -20.45
C MET A 44 16.06 -10.00 -19.62
N ARG A 45 15.91 -9.82 -18.31
CA ARG A 45 15.14 -10.74 -17.45
C ARG A 45 13.71 -10.27 -17.32
N SER A 46 12.80 -11.03 -17.91
CA SER A 46 11.36 -10.89 -17.74
C SER A 46 10.91 -11.60 -16.45
N GLU A 47 11.43 -11.23 -15.30
CA GLU A 47 10.91 -11.77 -14.04
C GLU A 47 9.69 -10.96 -13.60
N ALA A 48 8.54 -11.61 -13.50
CA ALA A 48 7.26 -11.02 -13.13
C ALA A 48 7.26 -10.39 -11.71
N LYS A 49 8.30 -10.65 -10.92
CA LYS A 49 8.43 -10.23 -9.52
C LYS A 49 9.37 -9.04 -9.28
N THR A 50 9.92 -8.42 -10.32
CA THR A 50 10.82 -7.28 -10.12
C THR A 50 10.04 -6.03 -9.78
N LYS A 51 10.40 -5.39 -8.66
CA LYS A 51 9.89 -4.08 -8.26
C LYS A 51 11.01 -3.07 -8.35
N ALA A 52 10.73 -1.90 -8.91
CA ALA A 52 11.66 -0.79 -9.02
C ALA A 52 11.15 0.38 -8.18
N CYS A 53 12.06 1.01 -7.42
CA CYS A 53 11.77 2.13 -6.56
C CYS A 53 12.71 3.29 -6.87
N VAL A 54 12.15 4.48 -7.06
CA VAL A 54 12.89 5.73 -7.26
C VAL A 54 12.33 6.78 -6.31
N GLU A 55 13.21 7.49 -5.65
CA GLU A 55 12.90 8.60 -4.76
C GLU A 55 13.29 9.93 -5.44
N PHE A 56 12.41 10.92 -5.37
CA PHE A 56 12.63 12.28 -5.80
C PHE A 56 12.65 13.18 -4.55
N SER A 57 13.73 13.94 -4.38
CA SER A 57 13.78 15.01 -3.40
C SER A 57 13.26 16.29 -4.05
N LEU A 58 12.19 16.86 -3.49
CA LEU A 58 11.49 18.00 -4.04
C LEU A 58 11.63 19.22 -3.13
N LYS A 59 11.68 20.39 -3.76
CA LYS A 59 11.73 21.69 -3.08
C LYS A 59 10.76 22.66 -3.75
N GLY A 60 10.08 23.47 -2.98
CA GLY A 60 9.16 24.50 -3.49
C GLY A 60 7.96 24.69 -2.57
N GLU A 61 7.06 25.56 -3.00
CA GLU A 61 5.82 25.85 -2.29
C GLU A 61 4.65 25.26 -3.05
N LEU A 62 4.05 24.24 -2.46
CA LEU A 62 2.87 23.59 -2.97
C LEU A 62 1.66 24.47 -2.68
N ARG A 63 0.97 24.93 -3.73
CA ARG A 63 -0.20 25.83 -3.60
C ARG A 63 -1.44 25.09 -3.13
N ASP A 64 -1.66 23.89 -3.66
CA ASP A 64 -2.78 23.02 -3.35
C ASP A 64 -2.30 21.57 -3.23
N SER A 65 -2.22 21.10 -1.99
CA SER A 65 -1.79 19.73 -1.68
C SER A 65 -2.81 18.67 -2.13
N ALA A 66 -4.10 19.01 -2.13
CA ALA A 66 -5.15 18.07 -2.53
C ALA A 66 -5.17 17.90 -4.05
N ALA A 67 -5.09 19.01 -4.80
CA ALA A 67 -4.99 18.96 -6.26
C ALA A 67 -3.74 18.21 -6.72
N PHE A 68 -2.58 18.47 -6.12
CA PHE A 68 -1.34 17.76 -6.43
C PHE A 68 -1.46 16.25 -6.22
N ARG A 69 -2.06 15.81 -5.10
CA ARG A 69 -2.29 14.40 -4.84
C ARG A 69 -3.25 13.77 -5.85
N ALA A 70 -4.31 14.48 -6.22
CA ALA A 70 -5.27 14.00 -7.21
C ALA A 70 -4.62 13.82 -8.59
N GLU A 71 -3.77 14.76 -9.03
CA GLU A 71 -3.01 14.64 -10.27
C GLU A 71 -2.07 13.44 -10.25
N LEU A 72 -1.35 13.22 -9.15
CA LEU A 72 -0.49 12.04 -8.99
C LEU A 72 -1.29 10.73 -9.00
N MET A 73 -2.45 10.68 -8.37
CA MET A 73 -3.33 9.50 -8.41
C MET A 73 -3.81 9.19 -9.84
N ASN A 74 -4.14 10.22 -10.64
CA ASN A 74 -4.48 10.03 -12.05
C ASN A 74 -3.30 9.39 -12.82
N VAL A 75 -2.07 9.87 -12.57
CA VAL A 75 -0.86 9.30 -13.18
C VAL A 75 -0.63 7.86 -12.72
N CYS A 76 -0.91 7.53 -11.46
CA CYS A 76 -0.84 6.16 -10.95
C CYS A 76 -1.76 5.22 -11.72
N GLY A 77 -3.04 5.61 -11.89
CA GLY A 77 -4.01 4.79 -12.64
C GLY A 77 -3.69 4.66 -14.12
N GLU A 78 -3.16 5.74 -14.76
CA GLU A 78 -2.81 5.73 -16.18
C GLU A 78 -1.59 4.84 -16.49
N LEU A 79 -0.61 4.80 -15.59
CA LEU A 79 0.69 4.17 -15.86
C LEU A 79 0.93 2.85 -15.11
N ASP A 80 -0.02 2.41 -14.31
CA ASP A 80 0.11 1.23 -13.41
C ASP A 80 1.35 1.34 -12.50
N ILE A 81 1.42 2.45 -11.77
CA ILE A 81 2.50 2.77 -10.83
C ILE A 81 1.93 3.26 -9.50
N ASP A 82 2.71 3.15 -8.43
CA ASP A 82 2.37 3.69 -7.13
C ASP A 82 3.25 4.90 -6.82
N ILE A 83 2.64 5.95 -6.26
CA ILE A 83 3.34 7.16 -5.85
C ILE A 83 2.93 7.51 -4.42
N ALA A 84 3.91 7.75 -3.57
CA ALA A 84 3.72 8.30 -2.24
C ALA A 84 4.45 9.64 -2.10
N VAL A 85 3.82 10.61 -1.43
CA VAL A 85 4.42 11.92 -1.13
C VAL A 85 4.37 12.18 0.36
N GLN A 86 5.50 12.62 0.92
CA GLN A 86 5.60 13.00 2.33
C GLN A 86 6.50 14.23 2.49
N GLU A 87 6.27 15.00 3.55
CA GLU A 87 7.17 16.09 3.91
C GLU A 87 8.53 15.55 4.38
N ASP A 88 9.62 16.20 3.95
CA ASP A 88 10.97 15.85 4.39
C ASP A 88 11.35 16.68 5.61
N GLY A 89 11.00 16.18 6.79
CA GLY A 89 11.28 16.78 8.09
C GLY A 89 12.26 15.96 8.93
N LEU A 90 12.72 16.55 10.04
CA LEU A 90 13.58 15.86 11.01
C LEU A 90 12.97 14.54 11.51
N PHE A 91 11.66 14.51 11.65
CA PHE A 91 10.94 13.32 12.14
C PHE A 91 10.86 12.18 11.12
N ARG A 92 11.06 12.43 9.83
CA ARG A 92 11.02 11.38 8.81
C ARG A 92 12.12 10.33 9.03
N ARG A 93 13.32 10.76 9.42
CA ARG A 93 14.50 9.88 9.56
C ARG A 93 14.71 9.36 10.99
N ASN A 94 14.00 9.92 11.97
CA ASN A 94 14.18 9.61 13.39
C ASN A 94 12.97 8.88 13.99
N ARG A 95 12.23 8.14 13.20
CA ARG A 95 11.09 7.36 13.68
C ARG A 95 11.58 6.13 14.42
N ARG A 96 10.99 5.89 15.60
CA ARG A 96 11.30 4.74 16.47
C ARG A 96 10.15 3.77 16.64
N LEU A 97 8.97 4.12 16.12
CA LEU A 97 7.78 3.30 16.13
C LEU A 97 7.25 3.17 14.72
N ILE A 98 7.03 1.94 14.29
CA ILE A 98 6.39 1.61 13.02
C ILE A 98 5.17 0.78 13.35
N CYS A 99 4.00 1.25 12.93
CA CYS A 99 2.74 0.53 13.05
C CYS A 99 2.32 0.04 11.66
N PHE A 100 1.93 -1.21 11.59
CA PHE A 100 1.41 -1.83 10.37
C PHE A 100 -0.06 -2.17 10.59
N ASP A 101 -0.86 -1.95 9.57
CA ASP A 101 -2.13 -2.62 9.43
C ASP A 101 -1.89 -4.08 9.03
N MET A 102 -2.78 -5.00 9.37
CA MET A 102 -2.58 -6.42 9.14
C MET A 102 -3.27 -6.88 7.86
N ASP A 103 -4.59 -6.76 7.80
CA ASP A 103 -5.39 -7.27 6.71
C ASP A 103 -5.10 -6.50 5.42
N SER A 104 -4.90 -7.20 4.32
CA SER A 104 -4.53 -6.62 3.02
C SER A 104 -3.26 -5.76 3.02
N THR A 105 -2.49 -5.76 4.13
CA THR A 105 -1.24 -5.00 4.31
C THR A 105 -0.05 -5.91 4.63
N LEU A 106 -0.04 -6.59 5.77
CA LEU A 106 0.98 -7.58 6.10
C LEU A 106 0.64 -8.97 5.56
N ILE A 107 -0.65 -9.26 5.46
CA ILE A 107 -1.19 -10.47 4.84
C ILE A 107 -1.98 -10.09 3.60
N SER A 108 -2.09 -10.99 2.63
CA SER A 108 -2.78 -10.75 1.36
C SER A 108 -4.28 -11.04 1.39
N THR A 109 -4.83 -11.33 2.58
CA THR A 109 -6.23 -11.69 2.80
C THR A 109 -6.82 -10.91 3.98
N GLU A 110 -8.14 -10.98 4.11
CA GLU A 110 -8.87 -10.53 5.30
C GLU A 110 -9.08 -11.73 6.24
N VAL A 111 -8.68 -11.63 7.49
CA VAL A 111 -8.82 -12.75 8.47
C VAL A 111 -10.26 -13.19 8.62
N ILE A 112 -11.20 -12.25 8.66
CA ILE A 112 -12.63 -12.56 8.81
C ILE A 112 -13.17 -13.36 7.62
N ASP A 113 -12.66 -13.13 6.41
CA ASP A 113 -13.08 -13.86 5.21
C ASP A 113 -12.53 -15.29 5.23
N GLU A 114 -11.30 -15.48 5.71
CA GLU A 114 -10.73 -16.83 5.88
C GLU A 114 -11.53 -17.65 6.91
N LEU A 115 -11.90 -17.05 8.04
CA LEU A 115 -12.75 -17.68 9.05
C LEU A 115 -14.15 -18.01 8.50
N ALA A 116 -14.73 -17.08 7.74
CA ALA A 116 -16.03 -17.27 7.11
C ALA A 116 -16.03 -18.43 6.10
N ARG A 117 -14.94 -18.57 5.35
CA ARG A 117 -14.75 -19.67 4.40
C ARG A 117 -14.69 -21.02 5.12
N LEU A 118 -13.97 -21.09 6.25
CA LEU A 118 -13.91 -22.30 7.07
C LEU A 118 -15.29 -22.66 7.67
N ASN A 119 -16.10 -21.68 8.01
CA ASN A 119 -17.45 -21.87 8.55
C ASN A 119 -18.52 -22.09 7.45
N GLY A 120 -18.13 -22.04 6.16
CA GLY A 120 -19.06 -22.21 5.05
C GLY A 120 -20.02 -21.02 4.82
N VAL A 121 -19.69 -19.84 5.39
CA VAL A 121 -20.50 -18.61 5.31
C VAL A 121 -19.81 -17.49 4.52
N GLY A 122 -18.80 -17.79 3.73
CA GLY A 122 -18.02 -16.82 2.98
C GLY A 122 -18.85 -15.87 2.13
N ASP A 123 -19.81 -16.41 1.35
CA ASP A 123 -20.68 -15.60 0.48
C ASP A 123 -21.54 -14.61 1.28
N GLN A 124 -22.00 -15.02 2.47
CA GLN A 124 -22.80 -14.15 3.35
C GLN A 124 -21.96 -13.01 3.93
N VAL A 125 -20.73 -13.29 4.33
CA VAL A 125 -19.79 -12.27 4.83
C VAL A 125 -19.41 -11.30 3.73
N SER A 126 -19.12 -11.78 2.51
CA SER A 126 -18.87 -10.95 1.34
C SER A 126 -20.01 -10.00 1.03
N ALA A 127 -21.25 -10.49 1.07
CA ALA A 127 -22.43 -9.64 0.82
C ALA A 127 -22.59 -8.52 1.84
N VAL A 128 -22.26 -8.78 3.13
CA VAL A 128 -22.28 -7.73 4.17
C VAL A 128 -21.16 -6.71 3.93
N THR A 129 -19.99 -7.18 3.51
CA THR A 129 -18.84 -6.32 3.20
C THR A 129 -19.15 -5.39 2.01
N GLU A 130 -19.74 -5.93 0.94
CA GLU A 130 -20.14 -5.14 -0.23
C GLU A 130 -21.15 -4.03 0.14
N ARG A 131 -22.17 -4.35 0.94
CA ARG A 131 -23.12 -3.35 1.43
C ARG A 131 -22.47 -2.26 2.27
N ALA A 132 -21.46 -2.61 3.08
CA ALA A 132 -20.70 -1.63 3.84
C ALA A 132 -19.86 -0.72 2.93
N MET A 133 -19.25 -1.27 1.86
CA MET A 133 -18.49 -0.50 0.88
C MET A 133 -19.38 0.45 0.07
N LEU A 134 -20.63 0.08 -0.19
CA LEU A 134 -21.63 0.94 -0.82
C LEU A 134 -22.18 2.03 0.12
N GLY A 135 -21.75 2.04 1.39
CA GLY A 135 -22.20 3.01 2.38
C GLY A 135 -23.59 2.72 2.98
N GLU A 136 -24.16 1.54 2.71
CA GLU A 136 -25.46 1.12 3.26
C GLU A 136 -25.38 0.73 4.75
N LEU A 137 -24.19 0.33 5.21
CA LEU A 137 -23.92 -0.09 6.58
C LEU A 137 -22.73 0.70 7.14
N ASP A 138 -22.85 1.14 8.39
CA ASP A 138 -21.69 1.65 9.11
C ASP A 138 -20.74 0.50 9.52
N PHE A 139 -19.50 0.85 9.86
CA PHE A 139 -18.47 -0.11 10.25
C PHE A 139 -18.93 -1.01 11.41
N LYS A 140 -19.54 -0.44 12.44
CA LYS A 140 -19.93 -1.15 13.66
C LYS A 140 -21.02 -2.19 13.37
N THR A 141 -22.02 -1.80 12.57
CA THR A 141 -23.12 -2.68 12.15
C THR A 141 -22.59 -3.79 11.24
N SER A 142 -21.76 -3.45 10.26
CA SER A 142 -21.14 -4.42 9.36
C SER A 142 -20.27 -5.43 10.12
N LEU A 143 -19.42 -4.97 11.04
CA LEU A 143 -18.58 -5.86 11.85
C LEU A 143 -19.42 -6.82 12.69
N ARG A 144 -20.47 -6.31 13.35
CA ARG A 144 -21.38 -7.16 14.16
C ARG A 144 -22.06 -8.24 13.33
N GLN A 145 -22.55 -7.89 12.15
CA GLN A 145 -23.20 -8.86 11.26
C GLN A 145 -22.23 -9.92 10.77
N ARG A 146 -21.00 -9.53 10.36
CA ARG A 146 -19.98 -10.46 9.91
C ARG A 146 -19.53 -11.42 11.02
N VAL A 147 -19.29 -10.88 12.22
CA VAL A 147 -18.89 -11.72 13.39
C VAL A 147 -20.04 -12.66 13.80
N ALA A 148 -21.30 -12.22 13.78
CA ALA A 148 -22.43 -13.08 14.10
C ALA A 148 -22.56 -14.29 13.15
N LEU A 149 -22.16 -14.15 11.89
CA LEU A 149 -22.13 -15.26 10.93
C LEU A 149 -21.08 -16.33 11.26
N LEU A 150 -20.10 -16.01 12.11
CA LEU A 150 -19.07 -16.96 12.57
C LEU A 150 -19.51 -17.78 13.80
N GLU A 151 -20.75 -17.61 14.25
CA GLU A 151 -21.28 -18.38 15.40
C GLU A 151 -21.17 -19.88 15.14
N GLY A 152 -20.65 -20.60 16.15
CA GLY A 152 -20.42 -22.06 16.07
C GLY A 152 -19.04 -22.45 15.48
N LEU A 153 -18.23 -21.51 15.02
CA LEU A 153 -16.87 -21.80 14.57
C LEU A 153 -16.01 -22.23 15.76
N PRO A 154 -15.35 -23.41 15.71
CA PRO A 154 -14.48 -23.86 16.80
C PRO A 154 -13.27 -22.95 16.98
N GLU A 155 -12.82 -22.73 18.22
CA GLU A 155 -11.62 -21.92 18.53
C GLU A 155 -10.37 -22.43 17.80
N SER A 156 -10.27 -23.73 17.58
CA SER A 156 -9.17 -24.34 16.80
C SER A 156 -9.04 -23.79 15.39
N SER A 157 -10.12 -23.28 14.80
CA SER A 157 -10.12 -22.65 13.48
C SER A 157 -9.30 -21.36 13.45
N LEU A 158 -9.23 -20.63 14.56
CA LEU A 158 -8.37 -19.43 14.67
C LEU A 158 -6.90 -19.79 14.46
N LYS A 159 -6.46 -20.88 15.12
CA LYS A 159 -5.10 -21.38 14.95
C LYS A 159 -4.86 -21.87 13.53
N GLN A 160 -5.81 -22.59 12.95
CA GLN A 160 -5.70 -23.07 11.58
C GLN A 160 -5.55 -21.92 10.58
N VAL A 161 -6.31 -20.83 10.75
CA VAL A 161 -6.16 -19.64 9.91
C VAL A 161 -4.80 -18.99 10.15
N ALA A 162 -4.41 -18.75 11.40
CA ALA A 162 -3.14 -18.10 11.73
C ALA A 162 -1.92 -18.82 11.16
N ASP A 163 -1.92 -20.17 11.20
CA ASP A 163 -0.82 -21.00 10.70
C ASP A 163 -0.74 -20.98 9.15
N ASN A 164 -1.80 -20.57 8.45
CA ASN A 164 -1.90 -20.58 6.99
C ASN A 164 -2.06 -19.19 6.35
N LEU A 165 -1.96 -18.11 7.12
CA LEU A 165 -2.09 -16.75 6.57
C LEU A 165 -0.98 -16.45 5.55
N PRO A 166 -1.34 -16.06 4.31
CA PRO A 166 -0.36 -15.71 3.29
C PRO A 166 0.21 -14.32 3.56
N LEU A 167 1.51 -14.24 3.84
CA LEU A 167 2.20 -12.97 3.99
C LEU A 167 2.31 -12.25 2.63
N MET A 168 2.20 -10.92 2.68
CA MET A 168 2.50 -10.07 1.52
C MET A 168 3.96 -10.22 1.12
N GLU A 169 4.23 -10.13 -0.18
CA GLU A 169 5.57 -10.19 -0.72
C GLU A 169 6.48 -9.11 -0.11
N GLY A 170 7.60 -9.56 0.47
CA GLY A 170 8.61 -8.68 1.06
C GLY A 170 8.45 -8.41 2.56
N VAL A 171 7.37 -8.84 3.20
CA VAL A 171 7.13 -8.64 4.65
C VAL A 171 8.24 -9.25 5.49
N GLU A 172 8.64 -10.49 5.22
CA GLU A 172 9.72 -11.15 5.96
C GLU A 172 11.05 -10.38 5.85
N HIS A 173 11.38 -9.93 4.63
CA HIS A 173 12.57 -9.12 4.39
C HIS A 173 12.50 -7.77 5.12
N LEU A 174 11.35 -7.10 5.07
CA LEU A 174 11.10 -5.85 5.78
C LEU A 174 11.35 -6.01 7.28
N PHE A 175 10.76 -7.03 7.91
CA PHE A 175 10.96 -7.29 9.34
C PHE A 175 12.40 -7.67 9.67
N ALA A 176 13.10 -8.41 8.80
CA ALA A 176 14.51 -8.73 8.99
C ALA A 176 15.37 -7.45 9.00
N VAL A 177 15.10 -6.49 8.10
CA VAL A 177 15.80 -5.20 8.07
C VAL A 177 15.45 -4.35 9.28
N LEU A 178 14.17 -4.24 9.65
CA LEU A 178 13.73 -3.44 10.79
C LEU A 178 14.31 -3.91 12.13
N LYS A 179 14.61 -5.21 12.26
CA LYS A 179 15.27 -5.75 13.46
C LYS A 179 16.75 -5.36 13.59
N GLN A 180 17.35 -4.83 12.53
CA GLN A 180 18.76 -4.39 12.51
C GLN A 180 18.92 -2.90 12.78
N LEU A 181 17.81 -2.14 12.73
CA LEU A 181 17.77 -0.69 12.96
C LEU A 181 17.45 -0.36 14.42
#